data_b19484a2284583ad6625b1d61ad5488e
#
_entry.id   b19484a2284583ad6625b1d61ad5488e
#
_cell.length_a   1.000
_cell.length_b   1.000
_cell.length_c   1.000
_cell.angle_alpha   90.00
_cell.angle_beta   90.00
_cell.angle_gamma   90.00
#
_symmetry.space_group_name_H-M   'P 1'
#
loop_
_entity.id
_entity.type
_entity.pdbx_description
1 polymer ?
#
loop_
_entity_poly.entity_id
_entity_poly.type
_entity_poly.pdbx_seq_one_letter_code
_entity_poly.pdbx_strand_id
1 'polypeptide(L)'
;MPKGDCYKANGRIVMKKMSASDAKNWILCHGVGILLTDGKPFGHCWIEKSNTVYDYSNGKNINIPKKVFYALGQIPVKGYKNYVYKFKDLRKRVAKYEHWGPWDSKPPR
;
A
#
# COMPACT_ATOMS: atom_id res chain seq x y z
N MET A 1 7.43 -9.47 16.39
CA MET A 1 6.66 -8.49 15.62
C MET A 1 6.06 -9.15 14.41
N PRO A 2 4.77 -8.97 14.18
CA PRO A 2 4.19 -9.47 12.95
C PRO A 2 4.83 -8.74 11.78
N LYS A 3 5.35 -9.51 10.86
CA LYS A 3 5.90 -8.94 9.64
C LYS A 3 4.77 -8.57 8.71
N GLY A 4 4.79 -7.32 8.30
CA GLY A 4 4.15 -6.97 7.05
C GLY A 4 2.70 -7.39 6.87
N ASP A 5 1.83 -6.99 7.78
CA ASP A 5 0.41 -7.14 7.52
C ASP A 5 -0.12 -6.01 6.63
N CYS A 6 0.74 -5.12 6.12
CA CYS A 6 0.32 -3.94 5.38
C CYS A 6 -0.52 -4.27 4.15
N TYR A 7 -0.18 -5.33 3.44
CA TYR A 7 -0.95 -5.75 2.26
C TYR A 7 -2.38 -6.13 2.65
N LYS A 8 -2.53 -6.97 3.66
CA LYS A 8 -3.84 -7.40 4.12
C LYS A 8 -4.62 -6.28 4.78
N ALA A 9 -3.98 -5.56 5.71
CA ALA A 9 -4.64 -4.49 6.46
C ALA A 9 -5.16 -3.39 5.53
N ASN A 10 -4.32 -2.90 4.64
CA ASN A 10 -4.70 -1.82 3.73
C ASN A 10 -5.60 -2.31 2.60
N GLY A 11 -5.35 -3.52 2.09
CA GLY A 11 -6.19 -4.12 1.07
C GLY A 11 -7.63 -4.30 1.54
N ARG A 12 -7.83 -4.74 2.77
CA ARG A 12 -9.16 -4.92 3.33
C ARG A 12 -9.92 -3.60 3.46
N ILE A 13 -9.22 -2.52 3.80
CA ILE A 13 -9.85 -1.20 3.89
C ILE A 13 -10.35 -0.74 2.52
N VAL A 14 -9.51 -0.86 1.48
CA VAL A 14 -9.93 -0.49 0.12
C VAL A 14 -11.12 -1.34 -0.33
N MET A 15 -11.08 -2.64 -0.03
CA MET A 15 -12.18 -3.54 -0.39
C MET A 15 -13.51 -3.11 0.25
N LYS A 16 -13.45 -2.60 1.50
CA LYS A 16 -14.64 -2.10 2.19
C LYS A 16 -15.21 -0.84 1.54
N LYS A 17 -14.41 -0.10 0.78
CA LYS A 17 -14.84 1.13 0.12
C LYS A 17 -15.61 0.90 -1.18
N MET A 18 -15.77 -0.34 -1.59
CA MET A 18 -16.42 -0.67 -2.87
C MET A 18 -17.83 -0.10 -3.00
N SER A 19 -18.54 0.09 -1.88
CA SER A 19 -19.88 0.67 -1.86
C SER A 19 -19.91 2.17 -1.62
N ALA A 20 -18.74 2.79 -1.38
CA ALA A 20 -18.69 4.22 -1.14
C ALA A 20 -18.85 5.00 -2.44
N SER A 21 -19.45 6.19 -2.35
CA SER A 21 -19.62 7.04 -3.53
C SER A 21 -18.30 7.46 -4.16
N ASP A 22 -17.23 7.49 -3.38
CA ASP A 22 -15.89 7.85 -3.83
C ASP A 22 -14.95 6.66 -3.96
N ALA A 23 -15.50 5.45 -4.12
CA ALA A 23 -14.70 4.21 -4.19
C ALA A 23 -13.55 4.31 -5.21
N LYS A 24 -13.79 4.93 -6.34
CA LYS A 24 -12.78 5.08 -7.40
C LYS A 24 -11.58 5.92 -6.98
N ASN A 25 -11.70 6.72 -5.92
CA ASN A 25 -10.64 7.58 -5.43
C ASN A 25 -9.75 6.89 -4.39
N TRP A 26 -10.15 5.72 -3.91
CA TRP A 26 -9.37 4.93 -2.95
C TRP A 26 -8.45 4.00 -3.73
N ILE A 27 -7.16 4.23 -3.63
CA ILE A 27 -6.14 3.50 -4.40
C ILE A 27 -5.22 2.77 -3.45
N LEU A 28 -5.03 1.47 -3.68
CA LEU A 28 -4.06 0.68 -2.95
C LEU A 28 -2.74 0.73 -3.71
N CYS A 29 -1.65 1.03 -3.00
CA CYS A 29 -0.32 1.13 -3.59
C CYS A 29 0.60 0.04 -3.06
N HIS A 30 1.24 -0.68 -3.95
CA HIS A 30 2.33 -1.62 -3.64
C HIS A 30 3.63 -1.00 -4.15
N GLY A 31 4.58 -0.79 -3.27
CA GLY A 31 5.83 -0.15 -3.65
C GLY A 31 6.97 -0.62 -2.76
N VAL A 32 8.02 0.19 -2.73
CA VAL A 32 9.23 -0.10 -1.96
C VAL A 32 9.54 1.10 -1.09
N GLY A 33 9.81 0.85 0.19
CA GLY A 33 10.35 1.84 1.10
C GLY A 33 11.78 1.47 1.46
N ILE A 34 12.51 2.41 2.02
CA ILE A 34 13.89 2.19 2.48
C ILE A 34 13.88 2.28 4.01
N LEU A 35 14.34 1.23 4.68
CA LEU A 35 14.41 1.22 6.14
C LEU A 35 15.46 2.21 6.63
N LEU A 36 15.10 3.02 7.62
CA LEU A 36 16.01 3.98 8.23
C LEU A 36 17.14 3.30 8.98
N THR A 37 16.86 2.12 9.53
CA THR A 37 17.85 1.43 10.38
C THR A 37 19.02 0.85 9.61
N ASP A 38 18.79 0.34 8.39
CA ASP A 38 19.86 -0.34 7.63
C ASP A 38 19.96 0.14 6.18
N GLY A 39 19.12 1.08 5.78
CA GLY A 39 19.14 1.60 4.41
C GLY A 39 18.70 0.60 3.35
N LYS A 40 18.15 -0.54 3.75
CA LYS A 40 17.77 -1.58 2.81
C LYS A 40 16.32 -1.41 2.33
N PRO A 41 16.05 -1.73 1.06
CA PRO A 41 14.70 -1.66 0.52
C PRO A 41 13.83 -2.78 1.06
N PHE A 42 12.54 -2.50 1.21
CA PHE A 42 11.55 -3.50 1.63
C PHE A 42 10.22 -3.23 0.92
N GLY A 43 9.44 -4.28 0.70
CA GLY A 43 8.12 -4.14 0.13
C GLY A 43 7.17 -3.47 1.12
N HIS A 44 6.35 -2.54 0.61
CA HIS A 44 5.42 -1.78 1.44
C HIS A 44 4.12 -1.56 0.70
N CYS A 45 3.04 -1.45 1.46
CA CYS A 45 1.69 -1.24 0.92
C CYS A 45 1.01 -0.13 1.73
N TRP A 46 0.33 0.76 1.03
CA TRP A 46 -0.40 1.86 1.65
C TRP A 46 -1.58 2.25 0.76
N ILE A 47 -2.42 3.14 1.27
CA ILE A 47 -3.58 3.65 0.56
C ILE A 47 -3.38 5.12 0.24
N GLU A 48 -3.78 5.54 -0.96
CA GLU A 48 -3.79 6.94 -1.34
C GLU A 48 -5.19 7.39 -1.73
N LYS A 49 -5.55 8.56 -1.27
CA LYS A 49 -6.78 9.24 -1.67
C LYS A 49 -6.55 10.75 -1.60
N SER A 50 -6.70 11.44 -2.73
CA SER A 50 -6.64 12.92 -2.78
C SER A 50 -5.40 13.51 -2.10
N ASN A 51 -4.20 13.06 -2.50
CA ASN A 51 -2.92 13.51 -1.94
C ASN A 51 -2.71 13.19 -0.46
N THR A 52 -3.54 12.34 0.11
CA THR A 52 -3.41 11.85 1.48
C THR A 52 -3.10 10.37 1.46
N VAL A 53 -2.21 9.94 2.34
CA VAL A 53 -1.89 8.53 2.52
C VAL A 53 -2.53 8.03 3.81
N TYR A 54 -3.16 6.87 3.72
CA TYR A 54 -3.73 6.15 4.86
C TYR A 54 -2.97 4.84 5.01
N ASP A 55 -2.52 4.54 6.20
CA ASP A 55 -1.82 3.29 6.47
C ASP A 55 -2.34 2.69 7.77
N TYR A 56 -2.93 1.51 7.66
CA TYR A 56 -3.53 0.80 8.79
C TYR A 56 -2.73 -0.43 9.20
N SER A 57 -1.51 -0.56 8.68
CA SER A 57 -0.67 -1.71 9.00
C SER A 57 -0.29 -1.74 10.48
N ASN A 58 -0.16 -2.94 11.02
CA ASN A 58 0.25 -3.18 12.42
C ASN A 58 -0.63 -2.43 13.45
N GLY A 59 -1.92 -2.32 13.15
CA GLY A 59 -2.86 -1.64 14.05
C GLY A 59 -2.76 -0.12 14.04
N LYS A 60 -1.97 0.45 13.14
CA LYS A 60 -1.83 1.90 13.02
C LYS A 60 -3.05 2.51 12.35
N ASN A 61 -3.21 3.81 12.52
CA ASN A 61 -4.21 4.60 11.82
C ASN A 61 -3.54 5.89 11.39
N ILE A 62 -2.72 5.79 10.36
CA ILE A 62 -1.95 6.92 9.84
C ILE A 62 -2.76 7.61 8.74
N ASN A 63 -2.79 8.94 8.80
CA ASN A 63 -3.49 9.77 7.83
C ASN A 63 -2.66 11.05 7.68
N ILE A 64 -1.79 11.09 6.68
CA ILE A 64 -0.85 12.20 6.50
C ILE A 64 -0.74 12.56 5.01
N PRO A 65 -0.28 13.78 4.70
CA PRO A 65 -0.07 14.17 3.32
C PRO A 65 0.90 13.24 2.59
N LYS A 66 0.63 12.98 1.33
CA LYS A 66 1.42 12.09 0.49
C LYS A 66 2.91 12.45 0.50
N LYS A 67 3.23 13.74 0.38
CA LYS A 67 4.63 14.20 0.40
C LYS A 67 5.34 13.82 1.69
N VAL A 68 4.65 13.95 2.80
CA VAL A 68 5.22 13.61 4.12
C VAL A 68 5.43 12.10 4.22
N PHE A 69 4.44 11.32 3.81
CA PHE A 69 4.55 9.87 3.84
C PHE A 69 5.74 9.37 3.01
N TYR A 70 5.88 9.90 1.78
CA TYR A 70 6.96 9.49 0.89
C TYR A 70 8.34 9.87 1.46
N ALA A 71 8.43 11.03 2.09
CA ALA A 71 9.69 11.45 2.73
C ALA A 71 10.03 10.59 3.94
N LEU A 72 9.06 10.37 4.83
CA LEU A 72 9.27 9.57 6.04
C LEU A 72 9.53 8.10 5.74
N GLY A 73 8.81 7.55 4.77
CA GLY A 73 8.97 6.16 4.34
C GLY A 73 10.13 5.96 3.39
N GLN A 74 10.80 7.05 3.03
CA GLN A 74 11.87 7.02 2.04
C GLN A 74 11.46 6.24 0.78
N ILE A 75 10.27 6.56 0.25
CA ILE A 75 9.79 5.92 -0.97
C ILE A 75 10.60 6.48 -2.15
N PRO A 76 11.43 5.66 -2.82
CA PRO A 76 12.25 6.17 -3.91
C PRO A 76 11.41 6.57 -5.11
N VAL A 77 11.79 7.68 -5.75
CA VAL A 77 11.13 8.13 -6.97
C VAL A 77 11.70 7.46 -8.21
N LYS A 78 12.86 6.82 -8.08
CA LYS A 78 13.55 6.14 -9.19
C LYS A 78 14.02 4.76 -8.75
N GLY A 79 14.13 3.85 -9.69
CA GLY A 79 14.68 2.52 -9.46
C GLY A 79 13.66 1.48 -9.02
N TYR A 80 12.50 1.90 -8.55
CA TYR A 80 11.44 0.98 -8.13
C TYR A 80 10.10 1.48 -8.64
N LYS A 81 9.31 0.57 -9.16
CA LYS A 81 7.98 0.91 -9.68
C LYS A 81 6.93 0.70 -8.59
N ASN A 82 6.04 1.66 -8.44
CA ASN A 82 4.85 1.50 -7.61
C ASN A 82 3.73 0.94 -8.46
N TYR A 83 3.01 -0.03 -7.92
CA TYR A 83 1.83 -0.63 -8.55
C TYR A 83 0.61 -0.14 -7.81
N VAL A 84 -0.38 0.33 -8.56
CA VAL A 84 -1.59 0.91 -7.97
C VAL A 84 -2.82 0.09 -8.37
N TYR A 85 -3.73 -0.08 -7.42
CA TYR A 85 -4.93 -0.90 -7.62
C TYR A 85 -6.14 -0.15 -7.08
N LYS A 86 -7.16 -0.03 -7.93
CA LYS A 86 -8.49 0.38 -7.48
C LYS A 86 -9.21 -0.87 -6.96
N PHE A 87 -10.36 -0.68 -6.30
CA PHE A 87 -11.02 -1.83 -5.69
C PHE A 87 -11.34 -2.94 -6.69
N LYS A 88 -11.67 -2.60 -7.94
CA LYS A 88 -11.92 -3.60 -8.98
C LYS A 88 -10.70 -4.45 -9.27
N ASP A 89 -9.54 -3.80 -9.41
CA ASP A 89 -8.29 -4.48 -9.67
C ASP A 89 -7.86 -5.32 -8.48
N LEU A 90 -8.01 -4.76 -7.28
CA LEU A 90 -7.74 -5.45 -6.03
C LEU A 90 -8.59 -6.72 -5.92
N ARG A 91 -9.88 -6.59 -6.18
CA ARG A 91 -10.82 -7.72 -6.12
C ARG A 91 -10.38 -8.84 -7.07
N LYS A 92 -9.99 -8.49 -8.31
CA LYS A 92 -9.52 -9.46 -9.29
C LYS A 92 -8.26 -10.18 -8.82
N ARG A 93 -7.31 -9.44 -8.25
CA ARG A 93 -6.06 -10.00 -7.77
C ARG A 93 -6.28 -10.96 -6.61
N VAL A 94 -7.09 -10.54 -5.64
CA VAL A 94 -7.40 -11.39 -4.47
C VAL A 94 -8.11 -12.67 -4.94
N ALA A 95 -9.06 -12.55 -5.85
CA ALA A 95 -9.78 -13.71 -6.38
C ALA A 95 -8.85 -14.68 -7.13
N LYS A 96 -7.92 -14.12 -7.92
CA LYS A 96 -7.01 -14.92 -8.75
C LYS A 96 -5.92 -15.61 -7.92
N TYR A 97 -5.30 -14.86 -7.02
CA TYR A 97 -4.12 -15.34 -6.30
C TYR A 97 -4.41 -15.87 -4.89
N GLU A 98 -5.61 -15.62 -4.38
CA GLU A 98 -6.07 -16.07 -3.06
C GLU A 98 -5.20 -15.59 -1.90
N HIS A 99 -4.57 -14.41 -2.07
CA HIS A 99 -3.87 -13.71 -0.99
C HIS A 99 -3.88 -12.20 -1.25
N TRP A 100 -3.47 -11.42 -0.25
CA TRP A 100 -3.59 -9.97 -0.28
C TRP A 100 -2.42 -9.24 -0.94
N GLY A 101 -1.45 -9.97 -1.42
CA GLY A 101 -0.29 -9.38 -2.11
C GLY A 101 1.01 -9.67 -1.40
N PRO A 102 2.13 -9.25 -1.99
CA PRO A 102 2.20 -8.57 -3.28
C PRO A 102 1.90 -9.51 -4.46
N TRP A 103 1.46 -8.93 -5.59
CA TRP A 103 1.14 -9.72 -6.78
C TRP A 103 2.08 -9.41 -7.95
N ASP A 104 2.14 -8.14 -8.36
CA ASP A 104 2.94 -7.71 -9.50
C ASP A 104 4.32 -7.23 -9.07
N SER A 105 4.42 -6.59 -7.92
CA SER A 105 5.71 -6.16 -7.39
C SER A 105 6.50 -7.35 -6.86
N LYS A 106 7.82 -7.27 -7.02
CA LYS A 106 8.74 -8.28 -6.47
C LYS A 106 9.60 -7.58 -5.42
N PRO A 107 9.09 -7.43 -4.19
CA PRO A 107 9.82 -6.70 -3.17
C PRO A 107 11.11 -7.43 -2.81
N PRO A 108 12.18 -6.68 -2.47
CA PRO A 108 13.46 -7.29 -2.09
C PRO A 108 13.37 -8.13 -0.83
N ARG A 109 12.37 -7.85 0.02
CA ARG A 109 12.19 -8.59 1.27
C ARG A 109 10.73 -8.71 1.61
#